data_dac9b94bf6af9d8bd4e2a4e2f63ad935
#
_entry.id   dac9b94bf6af9d8bd4e2a4e2f63ad935
#
_cell.length_a   1.000
_cell.length_b   1.000
_cell.length_c   1.000
_cell.angle_alpha   90.00
_cell.angle_beta   90.00
_cell.angle_gamma   90.00
#
_symmetry.space_group_name_H-M   'P 1'
#
loop_
_entity.id
_entity.type
_entity.pdbx_description
1 polymer ?
#
loop_
_entity_poly.entity_id
_entity_poly.type
_entity_poly.pdbx_seq_one_letter_code
_entity_poly.pdbx_strand_id
1 'polypeptide(L)'
;MTESVTSDAEIRSILESETIAVVGCSSTPGKAAHDVPAYLHERGYDVIPVNPFADEIFGRSVPDSLVVVDDEIDVVCVFRPSEEVSDIVEQVLERDDVRAVWTQLGIRDETAAERVLESGREVVQDRCMKVEHRRLVA
;
A
#
# COMPACT_ATOMS: atom_id res chain seq x y z
N MET A 1 22.41 9.19 1.32
CA MET A 1 21.90 8.08 0.52
C MET A 1 20.49 7.75 0.95
N THR A 2 19.57 7.68 0.01
CA THR A 2 18.18 7.37 0.30
C THR A 2 17.98 5.85 0.32
N GLU A 3 17.26 5.37 1.31
CA GLU A 3 17.01 3.95 1.48
C GLU A 3 15.58 3.68 1.92
N SER A 4 15.09 2.47 1.63
CA SER A 4 13.81 2.03 2.14
C SER A 4 13.83 2.00 3.67
N VAL A 5 12.67 2.27 4.27
CA VAL A 5 12.50 2.23 5.71
C VAL A 5 12.64 0.79 6.20
N THR A 6 13.51 0.57 7.16
CA THR A 6 13.75 -0.75 7.76
C THR A 6 13.69 -0.75 9.29
N SER A 7 13.72 0.43 9.95
CA SER A 7 13.66 0.48 11.41
C SER A 7 12.24 0.19 11.89
N ASP A 8 12.13 -0.53 12.99
CA ASP A 8 10.84 -0.88 13.58
C ASP A 8 10.03 0.35 13.99
N ALA A 9 10.71 1.38 14.48
CA ALA A 9 10.05 2.62 14.90
C ALA A 9 9.39 3.32 13.72
N GLU A 10 10.08 3.39 12.58
CA GLU A 10 9.55 4.02 11.38
C GLU A 10 8.42 3.19 10.77
N ILE A 11 8.57 1.87 10.73
CA ILE A 11 7.52 0.97 10.24
C ILE A 11 6.27 1.09 11.10
N ARG A 12 6.44 1.10 12.44
CA ARG A 12 5.32 1.29 13.34
C ARG A 12 4.61 2.62 13.11
N SER A 13 5.38 3.69 12.88
CA SER A 13 4.80 5.00 12.60
C SER A 13 3.93 4.98 11.34
N ILE A 14 4.36 4.29 10.29
CA ILE A 14 3.57 4.13 9.07
C ILE A 14 2.30 3.33 9.36
N LEU A 15 2.40 2.28 10.16
CA LEU A 15 1.27 1.42 10.52
C LEU A 15 0.25 2.10 11.45
N GLU A 16 0.59 3.26 12.00
CA GLU A 16 -0.34 4.07 12.79
C GLU A 16 -1.20 4.99 11.92
N SER A 17 -1.00 4.98 10.61
CA SER A 17 -1.85 5.70 9.66
C SER A 17 -3.28 5.15 9.65
N GLU A 18 -4.21 5.91 9.07
CA GLU A 18 -5.62 5.54 9.08
C GLU A 18 -6.11 4.94 7.76
N THR A 19 -5.69 5.51 6.63
CA THR A 19 -6.23 5.17 5.31
C THR A 19 -5.17 4.53 4.43
N ILE A 20 -5.46 3.32 3.98
CA ILE A 20 -4.55 2.52 3.16
C ILE A 20 -5.23 2.17 1.85
N ALA A 21 -4.68 2.65 0.73
CA ALA A 21 -5.11 2.22 -0.59
C ALA A 21 -4.34 0.96 -0.96
N VAL A 22 -5.05 -0.09 -1.34
CA VAL A 22 -4.44 -1.38 -1.69
C VAL A 22 -4.59 -1.60 -3.18
N VAL A 23 -3.49 -1.38 -3.91
CA VAL A 23 -3.46 -1.55 -5.36
C VAL A 23 -3.25 -3.03 -5.68
N GLY A 24 -4.19 -3.60 -6.42
CA GLY A 24 -4.20 -5.04 -6.69
C GLY A 24 -4.95 -5.84 -5.63
N CYS A 25 -5.79 -5.18 -4.84
CA CYS A 25 -6.62 -5.84 -3.84
C CYS A 25 -7.53 -6.88 -4.52
N SER A 26 -7.60 -8.08 -3.96
CA SER A 26 -8.37 -9.18 -4.50
C SER A 26 -9.70 -9.37 -3.77
N SER A 27 -10.73 -9.76 -4.50
CA SER A 27 -12.01 -10.16 -3.92
C SER A 27 -12.04 -11.63 -3.51
N THR A 28 -10.95 -12.37 -3.76
CA THR A 28 -10.91 -13.83 -3.55
C THR A 28 -10.25 -14.18 -2.21
N PRO A 29 -11.03 -14.70 -1.23
CA PRO A 29 -10.46 -15.18 0.03
C PRO A 29 -9.41 -16.27 -0.20
N GLY A 30 -8.38 -16.29 0.64
CA GLY A 30 -7.26 -17.23 0.54
C GLY A 30 -6.04 -16.68 -0.17
N LYS A 31 -6.21 -15.59 -0.93
CA LYS A 31 -5.07 -14.89 -1.53
C LYS A 31 -4.57 -13.81 -0.59
N ALA A 32 -3.26 -13.62 -0.52
CA ALA A 32 -2.68 -12.56 0.32
C ALA A 32 -3.24 -11.19 -0.04
N ALA A 33 -3.48 -10.93 -1.32
CA ALA A 33 -4.05 -9.67 -1.80
C ALA A 33 -5.49 -9.44 -1.35
N HIS A 34 -6.14 -10.44 -0.76
CA HIS A 34 -7.43 -10.31 -0.08
C HIS A 34 -7.26 -10.38 1.43
N ASP A 35 -6.54 -11.38 1.92
CA ASP A 35 -6.47 -11.69 3.35
C ASP A 35 -5.71 -10.62 4.15
N VAL A 36 -4.67 -10.02 3.57
CA VAL A 36 -3.94 -8.94 4.24
C VAL A 36 -4.79 -7.67 4.35
N PRO A 37 -5.42 -7.17 3.26
CA PRO A 37 -6.36 -6.05 3.39
C PRO A 37 -7.54 -6.35 4.31
N ALA A 38 -8.08 -7.57 4.30
CA ALA A 38 -9.18 -7.96 5.18
C ALA A 38 -8.75 -7.87 6.65
N TYR A 39 -7.55 -8.34 6.96
CA TYR A 39 -7.00 -8.20 8.31
C TYR A 39 -6.93 -6.74 8.74
N LEU A 40 -6.43 -5.86 7.87
CA LEU A 40 -6.32 -4.43 8.17
C LEU A 40 -7.72 -3.81 8.35
N HIS A 41 -8.65 -4.17 7.48
CA HIS A 41 -10.03 -3.68 7.57
C HIS A 41 -10.65 -4.05 8.92
N GLU A 42 -10.45 -5.28 9.37
CA GLU A 42 -10.95 -5.75 10.66
C GLU A 42 -10.32 -5.03 11.85
N ARG A 43 -9.13 -4.47 11.67
CA ARG A 43 -8.41 -3.72 12.71
C ARG A 43 -8.75 -2.23 12.72
N GLY A 44 -9.71 -1.81 11.89
CA GLY A 44 -10.19 -0.43 11.90
C GLY A 44 -9.56 0.51 10.89
N TYR A 45 -8.68 -0.01 10.03
CA TYR A 45 -8.14 0.81 8.94
C TYR A 45 -9.22 1.10 7.91
N ASP A 46 -9.17 2.29 7.32
CA ASP A 46 -9.98 2.60 6.16
C ASP A 46 -9.24 2.06 4.94
N VAL A 47 -9.66 0.88 4.47
CA VAL A 47 -9.02 0.21 3.34
C VAL A 47 -9.75 0.57 2.05
N ILE A 48 -9.01 1.17 1.12
CA ILE A 48 -9.53 1.53 -0.20
C ILE A 48 -8.97 0.52 -1.20
N PRO A 49 -9.78 -0.46 -1.64
CA PRO A 49 -9.30 -1.41 -2.66
C PRO A 49 -9.23 -0.72 -4.02
N VAL A 50 -8.16 -0.98 -4.77
CA VAL A 50 -7.96 -0.44 -6.12
C VAL A 50 -7.62 -1.60 -7.05
N ASN A 51 -8.45 -1.83 -8.07
CA ASN A 51 -8.26 -2.94 -9.00
C ASN A 51 -9.14 -2.77 -10.23
N PRO A 52 -8.59 -2.71 -11.46
CA PRO A 52 -9.40 -2.53 -12.67
C PRO A 52 -10.28 -3.74 -13.01
N PHE A 53 -10.09 -4.88 -12.36
CA PHE A 53 -10.82 -6.11 -12.66
C PHE A 53 -11.84 -6.50 -11.59
N ALA A 54 -12.10 -5.64 -10.61
CA ALA A 54 -13.08 -5.91 -9.57
C ALA A 54 -14.05 -4.73 -9.44
N ASP A 55 -15.32 -5.04 -9.16
CA ASP A 55 -16.35 -4.01 -9.01
C ASP A 55 -16.62 -3.64 -7.57
N GLU A 56 -16.55 -4.62 -6.65
CA GLU A 56 -16.84 -4.41 -5.25
C GLU A 56 -15.95 -5.31 -4.38
N ILE A 57 -15.34 -4.72 -3.35
CA ILE A 57 -14.54 -5.43 -2.35
C ILE A 57 -14.82 -4.78 -0.99
N PHE A 58 -15.04 -5.59 0.03
CA PHE A 58 -15.36 -5.12 1.39
C PHE A 58 -16.57 -4.18 1.42
N GLY A 59 -17.55 -4.42 0.55
CA GLY A 59 -18.79 -3.65 0.53
C GLY A 59 -18.67 -2.26 -0.09
N ARG A 60 -17.58 -1.96 -0.80
CA ARG A 60 -17.43 -0.66 -1.45
C ARG A 60 -16.99 -0.80 -2.89
N SER A 61 -17.33 0.21 -3.69
CA SER A 61 -16.92 0.28 -5.10
C SER A 61 -15.42 0.34 -5.21
N VAL A 62 -14.87 -0.31 -6.24
CA VAL A 62 -13.42 -0.43 -6.44
C VAL A 62 -13.01 0.45 -7.62
N PRO A 63 -12.26 1.54 -7.38
CA PRO A 63 -11.71 2.35 -8.46
C PRO A 63 -10.66 1.57 -9.26
N ASP A 64 -10.56 1.88 -10.54
CA ASP A 64 -9.64 1.21 -11.46
C ASP A 64 -8.16 1.53 -11.15
N SER A 65 -7.90 2.75 -10.67
CA SER A 65 -6.54 3.21 -10.39
C SER A 65 -6.55 4.29 -9.32
N LEU A 66 -5.35 4.60 -8.80
CA LEU A 66 -5.18 5.68 -7.80
C LEU A 66 -5.63 7.04 -8.34
N VAL A 67 -5.54 7.25 -9.64
CA VAL A 67 -5.88 8.53 -10.28
C VAL A 67 -7.33 8.94 -9.98
N VAL A 68 -8.24 7.98 -9.90
CA VAL A 68 -9.66 8.25 -9.70
C VAL A 68 -10.12 8.14 -8.23
N VAL A 69 -9.19 7.93 -7.31
CA VAL A 69 -9.53 7.88 -5.88
C VAL A 69 -9.62 9.31 -5.34
N ASP A 70 -10.81 9.69 -4.86
CA ASP A 70 -11.05 11.02 -4.30
C ASP A 70 -10.70 11.14 -2.82
N ASP A 71 -10.71 10.02 -2.10
CA ASP A 71 -10.40 10.00 -0.66
C ASP A 71 -8.94 10.36 -0.40
N GLU A 72 -8.65 10.91 0.77
CA GLU A 72 -7.27 11.11 1.18
C GLU A 72 -6.65 9.76 1.54
N ILE A 73 -5.44 9.52 1.07
CA ILE A 73 -4.72 8.28 1.26
C ILE A 73 -3.45 8.56 2.06
N ASP A 74 -3.22 7.78 3.12
CA ASP A 74 -1.98 7.89 3.90
C ASP A 74 -0.89 6.97 3.37
N VAL A 75 -1.24 5.73 3.04
CA VAL A 75 -0.30 4.70 2.58
C VAL A 75 -0.85 3.98 1.35
N VAL A 76 0.00 3.79 0.37
CA VAL A 76 -0.33 2.95 -0.80
C VAL A 76 0.38 1.61 -0.63
N CYS A 77 -0.40 0.55 -0.50
CA CYS A 77 0.09 -0.82 -0.36
C CYS A 77 -0.04 -1.53 -1.72
N VAL A 78 1.06 -2.09 -2.22
CA VAL A 78 1.12 -2.64 -3.57
C VAL A 78 1.14 -4.16 -3.55
N PHE A 79 0.15 -4.76 -4.23
CA PHE A 79 0.04 -6.20 -4.46
C PHE A 79 0.17 -6.56 -5.95
N ARG A 80 0.86 -5.73 -6.71
CA ARG A 80 1.09 -5.99 -8.14
C ARG A 80 2.55 -6.39 -8.37
N PRO A 81 2.84 -7.13 -9.45
CA PRO A 81 4.22 -7.54 -9.76
C PRO A 81 5.20 -6.36 -9.77
N SER A 82 6.45 -6.65 -9.47
CA SER A 82 7.49 -5.61 -9.35
C SER A 82 7.57 -4.71 -10.59
N GLU A 83 7.35 -5.26 -11.78
CA GLU A 83 7.40 -4.48 -13.03
C GLU A 83 6.26 -3.46 -13.16
N GLU A 84 5.23 -3.53 -12.32
CA GLU A 84 4.14 -2.55 -12.31
C GLU A 84 4.32 -1.45 -11.25
N VAL A 85 5.29 -1.60 -10.37
CA VAL A 85 5.51 -0.65 -9.27
C VAL A 85 5.81 0.75 -9.79
N SER A 86 6.60 0.85 -10.87
CA SER A 86 6.97 2.14 -11.46
C SER A 86 5.73 2.95 -11.87
N ASP A 87 4.76 2.33 -12.52
CA ASP A 87 3.54 3.01 -12.95
C ASP A 87 2.68 3.44 -11.76
N ILE A 88 2.64 2.63 -10.72
CA ILE A 88 1.90 2.95 -9.50
C ILE A 88 2.55 4.14 -8.80
N VAL A 89 3.88 4.15 -8.75
CA VAL A 89 4.63 5.27 -8.16
C VAL A 89 4.38 6.57 -8.93
N GLU A 90 4.30 6.52 -10.26
CA GLU A 90 3.94 7.69 -11.05
C GLU A 90 2.63 8.31 -10.55
N GLN A 91 1.63 7.48 -10.29
CA GLN A 91 0.33 7.95 -9.80
C GLN A 91 0.45 8.54 -8.39
N VAL A 92 1.26 7.93 -7.53
CA VAL A 92 1.50 8.43 -6.18
C VAL A 92 2.14 9.82 -6.22
N LEU A 93 3.11 10.01 -7.11
CA LEU A 93 3.85 11.28 -7.19
C LEU A 93 2.98 12.45 -7.65
N GLU A 94 1.86 12.18 -8.29
CA GLU A 94 0.89 13.21 -8.70
C GLU A 94 -0.07 13.60 -7.58
N ARG A 95 -0.03 12.90 -6.46
CA ARG A 95 -0.90 13.17 -5.31
C ARG A 95 -0.13 13.92 -4.23
N ASP A 96 -0.85 14.68 -3.40
CA ASP A 96 -0.27 15.47 -2.31
C ASP A 96 -0.44 14.81 -0.95
N ASP A 97 -1.21 13.73 -0.86
CA ASP A 97 -1.65 13.15 0.41
C ASP A 97 -0.86 11.94 0.88
N VAL A 98 -0.29 11.16 -0.04
CA VAL A 98 0.35 9.89 0.30
C VAL A 98 1.66 10.12 1.04
N ARG A 99 1.75 9.53 2.23
CA ARG A 99 2.94 9.62 3.07
C ARG A 99 3.96 8.53 2.76
N ALA A 100 3.49 7.33 2.43
CA ALA A 100 4.36 6.17 2.24
C ALA A 100 3.84 5.21 1.17
N VAL A 101 4.78 4.54 0.51
CA VAL A 101 4.48 3.43 -0.39
C VAL A 101 5.02 2.15 0.25
N TRP A 102 4.19 1.14 0.29
CA TRP A 102 4.52 -0.15 0.88
C TRP A 102 4.35 -1.25 -0.17
N THR A 103 5.44 -1.94 -0.53
CA THR A 103 5.34 -3.09 -1.43
C THR A 103 5.37 -4.38 -0.61
N GLN A 104 4.46 -5.28 -0.93
CA GLN A 104 4.29 -6.55 -0.21
C GLN A 104 5.47 -7.49 -0.43
N LEU A 105 5.48 -8.58 0.35
CA LEU A 105 6.53 -9.58 0.29
C LEU A 105 6.75 -10.07 -1.13
N GLY A 106 8.00 -10.04 -1.58
CA GLY A 106 8.38 -10.46 -2.93
C GLY A 106 8.30 -9.37 -3.99
N ILE A 107 7.85 -8.16 -3.62
CA ILE A 107 7.68 -7.06 -4.57
C ILE A 107 8.71 -5.96 -4.27
N ARG A 108 9.54 -5.64 -5.25
CA ARG A 108 10.58 -4.62 -5.12
C ARG A 108 10.83 -3.93 -6.45
N ASP A 109 11.15 -2.64 -6.37
CA ASP A 109 11.67 -1.86 -7.49
C ASP A 109 12.52 -0.72 -6.91
N GLU A 110 13.83 -0.87 -6.97
CA GLU A 110 14.75 0.09 -6.34
C GLU A 110 14.68 1.48 -6.99
N THR A 111 14.54 1.53 -8.31
CA THR A 111 14.44 2.81 -9.02
C THR A 111 13.16 3.56 -8.64
N ALA A 112 12.04 2.85 -8.60
CA ALA A 112 10.77 3.45 -8.19
C ALA A 112 10.84 3.90 -6.73
N ALA A 113 11.44 3.08 -5.86
CA ALA A 113 11.60 3.43 -4.44
C ALA A 113 12.41 4.71 -4.26
N GLU A 114 13.49 4.88 -5.03
CA GLU A 114 14.29 6.11 -4.98
C GLU A 114 13.46 7.34 -5.35
N ARG A 115 12.59 7.22 -6.32
CA ARG A 115 11.71 8.33 -6.74
C ARG A 115 10.74 8.72 -5.62
N VAL A 116 10.22 7.74 -4.91
CA VAL A 116 9.35 8.00 -3.75
C VAL A 116 10.11 8.73 -2.65
N LEU A 117 11.31 8.25 -2.33
CA LEU A 117 12.16 8.85 -1.30
C LEU A 117 12.55 10.28 -1.66
N GLU A 118 12.92 10.52 -2.91
CA GLU A 118 13.29 11.85 -3.39
C GLU A 118 12.14 12.85 -3.30
N SER A 119 10.89 12.37 -3.33
CA SER A 119 9.70 13.21 -3.19
C SER A 119 9.41 13.58 -1.73
N GLY A 120 10.20 13.09 -0.78
CA GLY A 120 9.97 13.33 0.65
C GLY A 120 9.07 12.31 1.32
N ARG A 121 8.69 11.26 0.61
CA ARG A 121 7.85 10.18 1.14
C ARG A 121 8.70 9.01 1.62
N GLU A 122 8.08 8.13 2.39
CA GLU A 122 8.74 6.92 2.90
C GLU A 122 8.42 5.71 2.03
N VAL A 123 9.31 4.71 2.05
CA VAL A 123 9.13 3.45 1.31
C VAL A 123 9.45 2.27 2.19
N VAL A 124 8.56 1.28 2.20
CA VAL A 124 8.83 -0.04 2.77
C VAL A 124 8.68 -1.05 1.64
N GLN A 125 9.68 -1.86 1.42
CA GLN A 125 9.65 -2.85 0.34
C GLN A 125 9.78 -4.27 0.87
N ASP A 126 9.13 -5.21 0.15
CA ASP A 126 9.31 -6.64 0.36
C ASP A 126 8.97 -7.07 1.79
N ARG A 127 7.86 -6.56 2.31
CA ARG A 127 7.38 -6.93 3.66
C ARG A 127 5.87 -7.10 3.63
N CYS A 128 5.37 -8.07 4.41
CA CYS A 128 3.93 -8.28 4.56
C CYS A 128 3.39 -7.33 5.63
N MET A 129 2.47 -6.46 5.26
CA MET A 129 1.90 -5.46 6.18
C MET A 129 1.19 -6.12 7.36
N LYS A 130 0.49 -7.23 7.14
CA LYS A 130 -0.17 -7.99 8.21
C LYS A 130 0.84 -8.52 9.23
N VAL A 131 1.94 -9.10 8.75
CA VAL A 131 3.00 -9.64 9.61
C VAL A 131 3.61 -8.53 10.44
N GLU A 132 3.92 -7.40 9.83
CA GLU A 132 4.53 -6.28 10.53
C GLU A 132 3.56 -5.64 11.52
N HIS A 133 2.28 -5.55 11.18
CA HIS A 133 1.28 -5.04 12.11
C HIS A 133 1.18 -5.94 13.34
N ARG A 134 1.13 -7.25 13.14
CA ARG A 134 1.07 -8.20 14.26
C ARG A 134 2.31 -8.15 15.13
N ARG A 135 3.47 -7.90 14.54
CA ARG A 135 4.74 -7.84 15.25
C ARG A 135 4.92 -6.55 16.03
N LEU A 136 4.47 -5.42 15.49
CA LEU A 136 4.80 -4.09 16.04
C LEU A 136 3.63 -3.36 16.69
N VAL A 137 2.41 -3.65 16.32
CA VAL A 137 1.24 -2.87 16.75
C VAL A 137 0.26 -3.72 17.57
N ALA A 138 -0.05 -4.92 17.10
CA ALA A 138 -1.05 -5.78 17.73
C ALA A 138 -0.55 -6.41 19.03
#